data_16f0c72673b4f6142cfffe9e63318a1f
#
_entry.id   16f0c72673b4f6142cfffe9e63318a1f
#
_cell.length_a   1.000
_cell.length_b   1.000
_cell.length_c   1.000
_cell.angle_alpha   90.00
_cell.angle_beta   90.00
_cell.angle_gamma   90.00
#
_symmetry.space_group_name_H-M   'P 1'
#
loop_
_entity.id
_entity.type
_entity.pdbx_description
1 polymer ?
#
loop_
_entity_poly.entity_id
_entity_poly.type
_entity_poly.pdbx_seq_one_letter_code
_entity_poly.pdbx_strand_id
1 'polypeptide(L)'
;MMNLESFADLVAKIQKAIDAYVNETIYNSLITMGATLGTQWYKTGAITDATKKDFDTLIMDVGIASDSEVVVMGTRAALSSVYDLNKVEWASNDVKNEKYLTGRFGYYDGVRLVELKQGFKKNDTTQYLVSNNMLFIMPVGVEPMVKLVYEGDTQMYNIQDAGTNMDMTYSSEVQTKLGVGVITNRKFGMWDTTI
;
A
#
# COMPACT_ATOMS: atom_id res chain seq x y z
N MET A 1 32.03 -11.45 20.68
CA MET A 1 32.07 -11.96 19.30
C MET A 1 31.40 -10.94 18.42
N MET A 2 32.14 -10.26 17.54
CA MET A 2 31.52 -9.46 16.48
C MET A 2 30.78 -10.43 15.54
N ASN A 3 29.48 -10.30 15.43
CA ASN A 3 28.68 -10.98 14.40
C ASN A 3 29.08 -10.37 13.06
N LEU A 4 30.01 -11.00 12.37
CA LEU A 4 30.28 -10.64 10.97
C LEU A 4 29.05 -10.99 10.16
N GLU A 5 28.42 -9.99 9.62
CA GLU A 5 27.24 -10.15 8.75
C GLU A 5 27.68 -10.93 7.51
N SER A 6 26.93 -11.98 7.17
CA SER A 6 27.25 -12.76 5.97
C SER A 6 26.88 -11.96 4.72
N PHE A 7 27.58 -12.20 3.61
CA PHE A 7 27.24 -11.60 2.30
C PHE A 7 25.79 -11.88 1.90
N ALA A 8 25.25 -13.05 2.24
CA ALA A 8 23.86 -13.40 2.01
C ALA A 8 22.88 -12.51 2.78
N ASP A 9 23.21 -12.17 4.05
CA ASP A 9 22.39 -11.26 4.86
C ASP A 9 22.40 -9.84 4.28
N LEU A 10 23.55 -9.39 3.78
CA LEU A 10 23.68 -8.09 3.10
C LEU A 10 22.80 -8.03 1.85
N VAL A 11 22.87 -9.06 0.99
CA VAL A 11 22.02 -9.14 -0.23
C VAL A 11 20.55 -9.15 0.14
N ALA A 12 20.14 -9.90 1.17
CA ALA A 12 18.74 -9.92 1.63
C ALA A 12 18.28 -8.55 2.15
N LYS A 13 19.14 -7.79 2.81
CA LYS A 13 18.84 -6.41 3.25
C LYS A 13 18.69 -5.45 2.07
N ILE A 14 19.56 -5.57 1.07
CA ILE A 14 19.48 -4.77 -0.16
C ILE A 14 18.17 -5.06 -0.88
N GLN A 15 17.80 -6.32 -1.04
CA GLN A 15 16.52 -6.71 -1.65
C GLN A 15 15.32 -6.09 -0.92
N LYS A 16 15.29 -6.20 0.41
CA LYS A 16 14.23 -5.57 1.21
C LYS A 16 14.18 -4.05 1.06
N ALA A 17 15.33 -3.40 0.92
CA ALA A 17 15.39 -1.95 0.72
C ALA A 17 14.84 -1.55 -0.66
N ILE A 18 15.14 -2.33 -1.71
CA ILE A 18 14.60 -2.12 -3.05
C ILE A 18 13.09 -2.32 -3.05
N ASP A 19 12.60 -3.41 -2.46
CA ASP A 19 11.16 -3.70 -2.36
C ASP A 19 10.41 -2.59 -1.61
N ALA A 20 10.98 -2.07 -0.53
CA ALA A 20 10.40 -0.96 0.22
C ALA A 20 10.34 0.32 -0.63
N TYR A 21 11.40 0.63 -1.37
CA TYR A 21 11.44 1.79 -2.27
C TYR A 21 10.43 1.67 -3.41
N VAL A 22 10.30 0.48 -4.01
CA VAL A 22 9.31 0.21 -5.07
C VAL A 22 7.89 0.44 -4.53
N ASN A 23 7.58 -0.12 -3.36
CA ASN A 23 6.27 0.04 -2.72
C ASN A 23 5.97 1.51 -2.39
N GLU A 24 6.94 2.26 -1.87
CA GLU A 24 6.79 3.69 -1.61
C GLU A 24 6.54 4.48 -2.90
N THR A 25 7.27 4.17 -3.97
CA THR A 25 7.12 4.83 -5.27
C THR A 25 5.75 4.55 -5.89
N ILE A 26 5.27 3.30 -5.83
CA ILE A 26 3.92 2.92 -6.27
C ILE A 26 2.87 3.68 -5.49
N TYR A 27 2.98 3.70 -4.17
CA TYR A 27 2.04 4.38 -3.29
C TYR A 27 1.97 5.89 -3.57
N ASN A 28 3.11 6.56 -3.66
CA ASN A 28 3.19 7.98 -3.98
C ASN A 28 2.62 8.30 -5.36
N SER A 29 2.86 7.43 -6.34
CA SER A 29 2.30 7.55 -7.69
C SER A 29 0.77 7.44 -7.68
N LEU A 30 0.21 6.51 -6.90
CA LEU A 30 -1.24 6.36 -6.74
C LEU A 30 -1.86 7.59 -6.09
N ILE A 31 -1.27 8.14 -5.02
CA ILE A 31 -1.76 9.36 -4.37
C ILE A 31 -1.73 10.54 -5.33
N THR A 32 -0.61 10.74 -6.03
CA THR A 32 -0.45 11.85 -6.98
C THR A 32 -1.50 11.77 -8.08
N MET A 33 -1.73 10.59 -8.61
CA MET A 33 -2.73 10.39 -9.67
C MET A 33 -4.15 10.47 -9.13
N GLY A 34 -4.41 9.94 -7.93
CA GLY A 34 -5.72 10.02 -7.28
C GLY A 34 -6.19 11.46 -7.06
N ALA A 35 -5.29 12.34 -6.66
CA ALA A 35 -5.57 13.76 -6.50
C ALA A 35 -6.03 14.45 -7.80
N THR A 36 -5.73 13.87 -8.98
CA THR A 36 -6.17 14.38 -10.29
C THR A 36 -7.52 13.84 -10.76
N LEU A 37 -8.09 12.84 -10.07
CA LEU A 37 -9.31 12.13 -10.51
C LEU A 37 -10.59 12.96 -10.36
N GLY A 38 -10.57 14.10 -9.69
CA GLY A 38 -11.74 14.91 -9.41
C GLY A 38 -12.56 14.43 -8.21
N THR A 39 -13.49 15.27 -7.77
CA THR A 39 -14.24 15.10 -6.51
C THR A 39 -15.18 13.90 -6.47
N GLN A 40 -15.53 13.33 -7.61
CA GLN A 40 -16.34 12.11 -7.68
C GLN A 40 -15.55 10.90 -7.16
N TRP A 41 -14.27 10.82 -7.50
CA TRP A 41 -13.40 9.67 -7.25
C TRP A 41 -12.46 9.87 -6.05
N TYR A 42 -12.29 11.10 -5.62
CA TYR A 42 -11.50 11.47 -4.46
C TYR A 42 -12.37 12.16 -3.42
N LYS A 43 -12.55 11.53 -2.29
CA LYS A 43 -13.33 12.02 -1.16
C LYS A 43 -12.44 12.25 0.06
N THR A 44 -12.85 13.19 0.89
CA THR A 44 -12.15 13.52 2.14
C THR A 44 -13.15 13.59 3.28
N GLY A 45 -12.69 13.29 4.48
CA GLY A 45 -13.45 13.38 5.72
C GLY A 45 -13.59 12.06 6.46
N ALA A 46 -14.00 12.13 7.71
CA ALA A 46 -14.19 10.97 8.55
C ALA A 46 -15.27 10.04 7.97
N ILE A 47 -15.02 8.75 7.99
CA ILE A 47 -16.02 7.73 7.64
C ILE A 47 -16.88 7.47 8.87
N THR A 48 -18.14 7.86 8.80
CA THR A 48 -19.13 7.75 9.87
C THR A 48 -20.46 7.28 9.29
N ASP A 49 -21.44 7.00 10.15
CA ASP A 49 -22.80 6.67 9.70
C ASP A 49 -23.38 7.76 8.78
N ALA A 50 -23.02 9.03 8.95
CA ALA A 50 -23.48 10.13 8.12
C ALA A 50 -22.88 10.12 6.70
N THR A 51 -21.60 9.73 6.58
CA THR A 51 -20.88 9.67 5.30
C THR A 51 -20.89 8.28 4.66
N LYS A 52 -21.51 7.29 5.31
CA LYS A 52 -21.62 5.91 4.83
C LYS A 52 -22.14 5.85 3.41
N LYS A 53 -23.21 6.60 3.11
CA LYS A 53 -23.84 6.62 1.78
C LYS A 53 -22.88 7.11 0.68
N ASP A 54 -22.04 8.08 0.99
CA ASP A 54 -21.05 8.61 0.03
C ASP A 54 -19.93 7.59 -0.20
N PHE A 55 -19.55 6.85 0.84
CA PHE A 55 -18.58 5.78 0.73
C PHE A 55 -19.12 4.60 -0.10
N ASP A 56 -20.35 4.16 0.16
CA ASP A 56 -21.02 3.11 -0.61
C ASP A 56 -21.20 3.52 -2.08
N THR A 57 -21.57 4.80 -2.33
CA THR A 57 -21.69 5.34 -3.69
C THR A 57 -20.35 5.31 -4.42
N LEU A 58 -19.26 5.68 -3.75
CA LEU A 58 -17.93 5.65 -4.36
C LEU A 58 -17.50 4.22 -4.72
N ILE A 59 -17.77 3.23 -3.87
CA ILE A 59 -17.52 1.81 -4.16
C ILE A 59 -18.32 1.37 -5.40
N MET A 60 -19.61 1.70 -5.43
CA MET A 60 -20.50 1.37 -6.54
C MET A 60 -20.05 2.02 -7.86
N ASP A 61 -19.71 3.30 -7.83
CA ASP A 61 -19.24 4.05 -9.00
C ASP A 61 -17.96 3.44 -9.60
N VAL A 62 -17.01 3.02 -8.75
CA VAL A 62 -15.80 2.33 -9.21
C VAL A 62 -16.13 0.98 -9.86
N GLY A 63 -17.06 0.21 -9.26
CA GLY A 63 -17.52 -1.05 -9.83
C GLY A 63 -18.17 -0.88 -11.19
N ILE A 64 -19.07 0.10 -11.33
CA ILE A 64 -19.75 0.42 -12.60
C ILE A 64 -18.74 0.89 -13.65
N ALA A 65 -17.81 1.78 -13.29
CA ALA A 65 -16.84 2.34 -14.23
C ALA A 65 -15.84 1.31 -14.75
N SER A 66 -15.57 0.27 -13.98
CA SER A 66 -14.61 -0.79 -14.32
C SER A 66 -15.25 -2.08 -14.79
N ASP A 67 -16.59 -2.20 -14.68
CA ASP A 67 -17.35 -3.44 -14.94
C ASP A 67 -16.72 -4.66 -14.24
N SER A 68 -16.39 -4.50 -12.96
CA SER A 68 -15.65 -5.51 -12.21
C SER A 68 -15.96 -5.44 -10.72
N GLU A 69 -15.58 -6.52 -10.01
CA GLU A 69 -15.57 -6.51 -8.55
C GLU A 69 -14.58 -5.47 -8.02
N VAL A 70 -14.85 -4.99 -6.82
CA VAL A 70 -14.07 -3.95 -6.15
C VAL A 70 -13.50 -4.47 -4.85
N VAL A 71 -12.31 -4.02 -4.51
CA VAL A 71 -11.71 -4.21 -3.19
C VAL A 71 -11.37 -2.88 -2.55
N VAL A 72 -11.51 -2.80 -1.23
CA VAL A 72 -11.05 -1.65 -0.45
C VAL A 72 -9.73 -2.02 0.21
N MET A 73 -8.71 -1.23 -0.08
CA MET A 73 -7.37 -1.42 0.46
C MET A 73 -6.95 -0.25 1.32
N GLY A 74 -6.30 -0.54 2.43
CA GLY A 74 -5.79 0.50 3.33
C GLY A 74 -4.93 -0.09 4.43
N THR A 75 -4.29 0.77 5.20
CA THR A 75 -3.61 0.34 6.41
C THR A 75 -4.62 -0.10 7.45
N ARG A 76 -4.17 -0.84 8.44
CA ARG A 76 -5.03 -1.26 9.57
C ARG A 76 -5.73 -0.07 10.24
N ALA A 77 -5.04 1.05 10.37
CA ALA A 77 -5.61 2.26 10.97
C ALA A 77 -6.70 2.89 10.08
N ALA A 78 -6.46 2.99 8.76
CA ALA A 78 -7.45 3.50 7.83
C ALA A 78 -8.69 2.60 7.74
N LEU A 79 -8.51 1.27 7.74
CA LEU A 79 -9.61 0.32 7.68
C LEU A 79 -10.44 0.27 8.98
N SER A 80 -9.91 0.73 10.12
CA SER A 80 -10.67 0.72 11.38
C SER A 80 -11.97 1.51 11.29
N SER A 81 -11.96 2.66 10.59
CA SER A 81 -13.17 3.45 10.36
C SER A 81 -14.24 2.71 9.54
N VAL A 82 -13.82 1.85 8.61
CA VAL A 82 -14.74 1.01 7.82
C VAL A 82 -15.29 -0.13 8.68
N TYR A 83 -14.47 -0.73 9.55
CA TYR A 83 -14.93 -1.76 10.49
C TYR A 83 -15.99 -1.24 11.45
N ASP A 84 -15.91 0.02 11.86
CA ASP A 84 -16.87 0.64 12.78
C ASP A 84 -18.24 0.89 12.14
N LEU A 85 -18.31 0.99 10.80
CA LEU A 85 -19.58 1.05 10.06
C LEU A 85 -20.35 -0.28 10.07
N ASN A 86 -19.66 -1.39 10.23
CA ASN A 86 -20.28 -2.72 10.31
C ASN A 86 -20.91 -2.92 11.69
N LYS A 87 -22.21 -2.60 11.82
CA LYS A 87 -22.97 -2.83 13.04
C LYS A 87 -23.21 -4.32 13.22
N VAL A 88 -22.60 -4.90 14.27
CA VAL A 88 -22.62 -6.34 14.57
C VAL A 88 -23.93 -6.78 15.21
N GLU A 89 -24.86 -5.87 15.49
CA GLU A 89 -26.08 -6.17 16.24
C GLU A 89 -26.91 -7.31 15.62
N TRP A 90 -26.96 -7.38 14.30
CA TRP A 90 -27.72 -8.36 13.52
C TRP A 90 -26.88 -9.52 12.97
N ALA A 91 -25.59 -9.56 13.26
CA ALA A 91 -24.70 -10.60 12.77
C ALA A 91 -24.94 -11.93 13.52
N SER A 92 -24.73 -13.04 12.80
CA SER A 92 -24.73 -14.39 13.42
C SER A 92 -23.63 -14.52 14.47
N ASN A 93 -23.76 -15.48 15.36
CA ASN A 93 -22.75 -15.73 16.41
C ASN A 93 -21.37 -16.05 15.81
N ASP A 94 -21.31 -16.68 14.64
CA ASP A 94 -20.06 -17.02 13.98
C ASP A 94 -19.31 -15.77 13.50
N VAL A 95 -20.03 -14.80 12.93
CA VAL A 95 -19.47 -13.50 12.51
C VAL A 95 -19.03 -12.68 13.73
N LYS A 96 -19.78 -12.73 14.83
CA LYS A 96 -19.38 -12.11 16.10
C LYS A 96 -18.10 -12.74 16.63
N ASN A 97 -18.00 -14.07 16.61
CA ASN A 97 -16.82 -14.80 17.04
C ASN A 97 -15.60 -14.47 16.16
N GLU A 98 -15.76 -14.37 14.85
CA GLU A 98 -14.68 -13.94 13.94
C GLU A 98 -14.17 -12.55 14.32
N LYS A 99 -15.04 -11.59 14.58
CA LYS A 99 -14.65 -10.25 15.06
C LYS A 99 -13.93 -10.31 16.41
N TYR A 100 -14.38 -11.16 17.34
CA TYR A 100 -13.70 -11.32 18.63
C TYR A 100 -12.32 -11.96 18.50
N LEU A 101 -12.14 -12.91 17.59
CA LEU A 101 -10.88 -13.62 17.39
C LEU A 101 -9.88 -12.80 16.59
N THR A 102 -10.32 -12.13 15.53
CA THR A 102 -9.45 -11.40 14.60
C THR A 102 -9.42 -9.88 14.85
N GLY A 103 -10.40 -9.36 15.58
CA GLY A 103 -10.60 -7.92 15.81
C GLY A 103 -11.06 -7.15 14.57
N ARG A 104 -11.40 -7.84 13.46
CA ARG A 104 -11.76 -7.21 12.19
C ARG A 104 -12.62 -8.13 11.32
N PHE A 105 -13.32 -7.53 10.36
CA PHE A 105 -14.02 -8.25 9.30
C PHE A 105 -13.18 -8.24 8.01
N GLY A 106 -13.20 -9.35 7.28
CA GLY A 106 -12.57 -9.43 5.95
C GLY A 106 -13.42 -8.77 4.85
N TYR A 107 -14.68 -8.46 5.13
CA TYR A 107 -15.65 -7.92 4.17
C TYR A 107 -16.46 -6.77 4.76
N TYR A 108 -16.83 -5.83 3.91
CA TYR A 108 -17.75 -4.76 4.17
C TYR A 108 -18.79 -4.73 3.04
N ASP A 109 -20.05 -4.97 3.38
CA ASP A 109 -21.19 -5.00 2.43
C ASP A 109 -20.90 -5.80 1.14
N GLY A 110 -20.31 -7.00 1.31
CA GLY A 110 -19.92 -7.88 0.19
C GLY A 110 -18.58 -7.52 -0.47
N VAL A 111 -18.00 -6.38 -0.15
CA VAL A 111 -16.71 -5.93 -0.69
C VAL A 111 -15.56 -6.40 0.19
N ARG A 112 -14.53 -6.99 -0.40
CA ARG A 112 -13.35 -7.47 0.31
C ARG A 112 -12.50 -6.32 0.82
N LEU A 113 -12.09 -6.41 2.09
CA LEU A 113 -11.15 -5.48 2.71
C LEU A 113 -9.75 -6.09 2.72
N VAL A 114 -8.77 -5.36 2.19
CA VAL A 114 -7.38 -5.82 2.09
C VAL A 114 -6.48 -4.88 2.89
N GLU A 115 -5.78 -5.46 3.88
CA GLU A 115 -4.84 -4.70 4.68
C GLU A 115 -3.52 -4.53 3.95
N LEU A 116 -3.09 -3.28 3.77
CA LEU A 116 -1.77 -2.94 3.28
C LEU A 116 -0.76 -3.02 4.44
N LYS A 117 0.32 -3.77 4.20
CA LYS A 117 1.38 -3.90 5.19
C LYS A 117 2.06 -2.55 5.43
N GLN A 118 2.02 -2.10 6.68
CA GLN A 118 2.68 -0.85 7.09
C GLN A 118 4.17 -1.06 7.32
N GLY A 119 4.94 -0.01 7.09
CA GLY A 119 6.37 0.06 7.40
C GLY A 119 6.76 1.46 7.85
N PHE A 120 7.95 1.60 8.39
CA PHE A 120 8.54 2.89 8.67
C PHE A 120 9.40 3.35 7.51
N LYS A 121 9.50 4.66 7.29
CA LYS A 121 10.44 5.22 6.33
C LYS A 121 11.88 4.91 6.76
N LYS A 122 12.77 4.80 5.78
CA LYS A 122 14.18 4.52 6.03
C LYS A 122 14.77 5.55 7.00
N ASN A 123 15.38 5.06 8.06
CA ASN A 123 16.04 5.86 9.12
C ASN A 123 15.12 6.77 9.93
N ASP A 124 13.79 6.65 9.82
CA ASP A 124 12.84 7.44 10.59
C ASP A 124 11.68 6.58 11.06
N THR A 125 11.72 6.18 12.33
CA THR A 125 10.64 5.38 12.96
C THR A 125 9.45 6.23 13.38
N THR A 126 9.48 7.55 13.16
CA THR A 126 8.36 8.46 13.44
C THR A 126 7.45 8.62 12.23
N GLN A 127 7.93 8.27 11.03
CA GLN A 127 7.18 8.39 9.78
C GLN A 127 6.82 7.02 9.21
N TYR A 128 5.54 6.87 8.86
CA TYR A 128 5.04 5.69 8.17
C TYR A 128 5.30 5.73 6.66
N LEU A 129 5.51 4.55 6.09
CA LEU A 129 5.69 4.40 4.64
C LEU A 129 4.39 4.72 3.89
N VAL A 130 3.26 4.24 4.41
CA VAL A 130 1.92 4.44 3.87
C VAL A 130 1.11 5.30 4.83
N SER A 131 0.35 6.28 4.34
CA SER A 131 -0.52 7.09 5.19
C SER A 131 -1.55 6.21 5.90
N ASN A 132 -1.76 6.45 7.19
CA ASN A 132 -2.75 5.75 7.99
C ASN A 132 -4.19 6.22 7.76
N ASN A 133 -4.37 7.27 6.95
CA ASN A 133 -5.66 7.90 6.71
C ASN A 133 -6.22 7.63 5.31
N MET A 134 -5.45 6.93 4.45
CA MET A 134 -5.82 6.75 3.07
C MET A 134 -6.41 5.36 2.81
N LEU A 135 -7.59 5.34 2.18
CA LEU A 135 -8.23 4.15 1.63
C LEU A 135 -8.21 4.22 0.11
N PHE A 136 -7.93 3.08 -0.50
CA PHE A 136 -7.97 2.89 -1.95
C PHE A 136 -9.10 1.92 -2.29
N ILE A 137 -9.92 2.30 -3.24
CA ILE A 137 -11.04 1.50 -3.75
C ILE A 137 -10.64 1.09 -5.17
N MET A 138 -10.24 -0.17 -5.33
CA MET A 138 -9.62 -0.66 -6.54
C MET A 138 -10.46 -1.74 -7.22
N PRO A 139 -10.61 -1.71 -8.55
CA PRO A 139 -11.23 -2.80 -9.29
C PRO A 139 -10.33 -4.02 -9.35
N VAL A 140 -10.93 -5.21 -9.33
CA VAL A 140 -10.25 -6.51 -9.37
C VAL A 140 -10.56 -7.24 -10.66
N GLY A 141 -9.62 -8.07 -11.13
CA GLY A 141 -9.83 -8.84 -12.35
C GLY A 141 -9.68 -8.05 -13.65
N VAL A 142 -9.29 -6.78 -13.55
CA VAL A 142 -9.00 -5.92 -14.69
C VAL A 142 -7.50 -5.80 -14.92
N GLU A 143 -7.11 -5.29 -16.09
CA GLU A 143 -5.69 -5.03 -16.37
C GLU A 143 -5.06 -4.14 -15.29
N PRO A 144 -3.85 -4.47 -14.78
CA PRO A 144 -3.20 -3.71 -13.71
C PRO A 144 -3.04 -2.23 -14.09
N MET A 145 -3.56 -1.35 -13.22
CA MET A 145 -3.48 0.10 -13.43
C MET A 145 -2.08 0.64 -13.15
N VAL A 146 -1.34 0.00 -12.26
CA VAL A 146 0.03 0.36 -11.97
C VAL A 146 0.95 -0.50 -12.82
N LYS A 147 1.77 0.15 -13.63
CA LYS A 147 2.81 -0.51 -14.45
C LYS A 147 4.17 -0.19 -13.86
N LEU A 148 4.91 -1.22 -13.53
CA LEU A 148 6.29 -1.12 -13.09
C LEU A 148 7.19 -1.52 -14.27
N VAL A 149 8.10 -0.65 -14.63
CA VAL A 149 9.04 -0.86 -15.74
C VAL A 149 10.46 -0.82 -15.21
N TYR A 150 11.22 -1.86 -15.49
CA TYR A 150 12.66 -1.91 -15.23
C TYR A 150 13.40 -1.60 -16.53
N GLU A 151 14.38 -0.70 -16.47
CA GLU A 151 15.24 -0.38 -17.58
C GLU A 151 16.63 -1.00 -17.36
N GLY A 152 16.94 -2.00 -18.17
CA GLY A 152 18.17 -2.78 -18.06
C GLY A 152 18.16 -3.79 -16.92
N ASP A 153 19.30 -4.42 -16.68
CA ASP A 153 19.50 -5.38 -15.61
C ASP A 153 20.00 -4.68 -14.34
N THR A 154 19.65 -5.25 -13.19
CA THR A 154 20.23 -4.83 -11.91
C THR A 154 21.72 -5.11 -11.93
N GLN A 155 22.53 -4.08 -11.76
CA GLN A 155 23.98 -4.16 -11.75
C GLN A 155 24.50 -4.13 -10.32
N MET A 156 25.46 -4.99 -10.04
CA MET A 156 26.14 -5.03 -8.74
C MET A 156 27.62 -4.78 -8.97
N TYR A 157 28.12 -3.73 -8.37
CA TYR A 157 29.52 -3.38 -8.39
C TYR A 157 30.15 -3.69 -7.03
N ASN A 158 31.19 -4.50 -7.04
CA ASN A 158 32.01 -4.75 -5.84
C ASN A 158 33.26 -3.91 -5.96
N ILE A 159 33.40 -2.95 -5.07
CA ILE A 159 34.58 -2.08 -4.99
C ILE A 159 35.47 -2.59 -3.87
N GLN A 160 36.58 -3.16 -4.24
CA GLN A 160 37.63 -3.53 -3.28
C GLN A 160 38.53 -2.32 -3.07
N ASP A 161 38.37 -1.64 -1.96
CA ASP A 161 39.15 -0.44 -1.64
C ASP A 161 40.48 -0.81 -0.98
N ALA A 162 41.29 -1.55 -1.72
CA ALA A 162 42.62 -1.98 -1.25
C ALA A 162 43.69 -0.85 -1.29
N GLY A 163 43.36 0.31 -1.84
CA GLY A 163 44.33 1.35 -2.13
C GLY A 163 44.10 2.70 -1.47
N THR A 164 42.87 3.05 -1.11
CA THR A 164 42.54 4.41 -0.69
C THR A 164 42.44 4.57 0.82
N ASN A 165 41.89 3.59 1.54
CA ASN A 165 41.70 3.69 3.00
C ASN A 165 42.51 2.70 3.84
N MET A 166 43.21 1.76 3.25
CA MET A 166 44.02 0.71 3.93
C MET A 166 43.26 -0.10 5.02
N ASP A 167 41.95 -0.06 5.05
CA ASP A 167 41.11 -0.70 6.06
C ASP A 167 40.55 -2.07 5.63
N MET A 168 40.91 -2.53 4.41
CA MET A 168 40.47 -3.81 3.85
C MET A 168 38.93 -3.95 3.78
N THR A 169 38.19 -2.86 3.71
CA THR A 169 36.72 -2.91 3.58
C THR A 169 36.30 -3.28 2.18
N TYR A 170 35.17 -4.01 2.09
CA TYR A 170 34.47 -4.31 0.87
C TYR A 170 33.25 -3.41 0.76
N SER A 171 33.14 -2.63 -0.30
CA SER A 171 31.94 -1.87 -0.62
C SER A 171 31.22 -2.53 -1.78
N SER A 172 29.93 -2.80 -1.60
CA SER A 172 29.08 -3.31 -2.69
C SER A 172 28.00 -2.27 -3.01
N GLU A 173 27.94 -1.87 -4.26
CA GLU A 173 26.92 -0.95 -4.78
C GLU A 173 25.98 -1.72 -5.71
N VAL A 174 24.69 -1.59 -5.47
CA VAL A 174 23.66 -2.18 -6.32
C VAL A 174 22.87 -1.06 -6.96
N GLN A 175 22.83 -1.06 -8.29
CA GLN A 175 22.09 -0.10 -9.10
C GLN A 175 20.96 -0.82 -9.84
N THR A 176 19.75 -0.29 -9.71
CA THR A 176 18.61 -0.68 -10.52
C THR A 176 17.85 0.56 -10.98
N LYS A 177 17.41 0.57 -12.22
CA LYS A 177 16.65 1.68 -12.79
C LYS A 177 15.22 1.21 -13.01
N LEU A 178 14.29 1.90 -12.37
CA LEU A 178 12.87 1.56 -12.45
C LEU A 178 12.02 2.82 -12.64
N GLY A 179 10.88 2.64 -13.29
CA GLY A 179 9.86 3.65 -13.44
C GLY A 179 8.50 3.10 -13.06
N VAL A 180 7.65 3.92 -12.48
CA VAL A 180 6.26 3.59 -12.16
C VAL A 180 5.34 4.48 -12.97
N GLY A 181 4.40 3.87 -13.70
CA GLY A 181 3.34 4.56 -14.40
C GLY A 181 1.97 4.11 -13.90
N VAL A 182 1.03 5.04 -13.76
CA VAL A 182 -0.36 4.73 -13.41
C VAL A 182 -1.26 5.06 -14.59
N ILE A 183 -2.04 4.08 -15.02
CA ILE A 183 -3.00 4.21 -16.11
C ILE A 183 -4.34 4.65 -15.53
N THR A 184 -4.83 5.83 -15.92
CA THR A 184 -6.03 6.45 -15.37
C THR A 184 -7.27 6.36 -16.28
N ASN A 185 -7.20 5.64 -17.40
CA ASN A 185 -8.39 5.39 -18.23
C ASN A 185 -9.45 4.56 -17.49
N ARG A 186 -9.03 3.72 -16.55
CA ARG A 186 -9.89 3.04 -15.58
C ARG A 186 -9.92 3.82 -14.29
N LYS A 187 -11.12 4.03 -13.74
CA LYS A 187 -11.29 4.81 -12.52
C LYS A 187 -11.06 3.93 -11.30
N PHE A 188 -10.40 4.50 -10.33
CA PHE A 188 -10.31 3.97 -8.98
C PHE A 188 -10.74 5.06 -8.00
N GLY A 189 -11.16 4.67 -6.83
CA GLY A 189 -11.58 5.59 -5.78
C GLY A 189 -10.51 5.78 -4.73
N MET A 190 -10.47 6.96 -4.13
CA MET A 190 -9.66 7.26 -2.97
C MET A 190 -10.49 7.97 -1.93
N TRP A 191 -10.28 7.60 -0.68
CA TRP A 191 -10.87 8.28 0.46
C TRP A 191 -9.80 8.63 1.49
N ASP A 192 -9.65 9.93 1.75
CA ASP A 192 -8.78 10.42 2.81
C ASP A 192 -9.60 10.65 4.07
N THR A 193 -9.33 9.87 5.11
CA THR A 193 -10.04 9.98 6.41
C THR A 193 -9.51 11.09 7.29
N THR A 194 -8.58 11.92 6.80
CA THR A 194 -8.10 13.09 7.54
C THR A 194 -9.25 14.10 7.70
N ILE A 195 -9.45 14.55 8.92
CA ILE A 195 -10.46 15.56 9.29
C ILE A 195 -9.89 16.97 9.06
#